data_e2213368236cbe49b04d9166c7c5d62b
#
_entry.id   e2213368236cbe49b04d9166c7c5d62b
#
_cell.length_a   1.000
_cell.length_b   1.000
_cell.length_c   1.000
_cell.angle_alpha   90.00
_cell.angle_beta   90.00
_cell.angle_gamma   90.00
#
_symmetry.space_group_name_H-M   'P 1'
#
loop_
_entity.id
_entity.type
_entity.pdbx_description
1 polymer ?
#
loop_
_entity_poly.entity_id
_entity_poly.type
_entity_poly.pdbx_seq_one_letter_code
_entity_poly.pdbx_strand_id
1 'polypeptide(L)'
;MEGTQIMFKRYLLYGIVGWGIEVFWTGLGSLISGDLKLGGYSNLWMFFIYGCAVFLEPIHDIIHKWNWFARGIIWMVVIWGIEYTSGTLLYLFLGVHPWLYDGPLAVDGLITLAFAPAWFIAGLLFERMHHVLDAYRIA
;
A
#
# COMPACT_ATOMS: atom_id res chain seq x y z
N MET A 1 13.85 -15.88 17.97
CA MET A 1 12.42 -15.80 18.39
C MET A 1 11.95 -14.35 18.50
N GLU A 2 12.71 -13.47 19.12
CA GLU A 2 12.36 -12.06 19.30
C GLU A 2 12.18 -11.31 17.98
N GLY A 3 13.11 -11.43 17.05
CA GLY A 3 13.00 -10.78 15.72
C GLY A 3 11.78 -11.21 14.89
N THR A 4 11.38 -12.48 14.97
CA THR A 4 10.20 -12.98 14.27
C THR A 4 8.90 -12.42 14.85
N GLN A 5 8.83 -12.27 16.18
CA GLN A 5 7.67 -11.67 16.83
C GLN A 5 7.53 -10.18 16.50
N ILE A 6 8.64 -9.48 16.41
CA ILE A 6 8.74 -8.08 16.00
C ILE A 6 8.18 -7.91 14.58
N MET A 7 8.73 -8.67 13.64
CA MET A 7 8.31 -8.63 12.24
C MET A 7 6.82 -8.94 12.08
N PHE A 8 6.30 -9.92 12.85
CA PHE A 8 4.87 -10.25 12.81
C PHE A 8 3.99 -9.11 13.34
N LYS A 9 4.39 -8.46 14.44
CA LYS A 9 3.66 -7.28 14.95
C LYS A 9 3.64 -6.14 13.95
N ARG A 10 4.77 -5.85 13.32
CA ARG A 10 4.88 -4.83 12.26
C ARG A 10 4.02 -5.18 11.05
N TYR A 11 4.04 -6.44 10.63
CA TYR A 11 3.18 -6.95 9.57
C TYR A 11 1.69 -6.65 9.85
N LEU A 12 1.21 -6.98 11.06
CA LEU A 12 -0.17 -6.70 11.44
C LEU A 12 -0.48 -5.20 11.46
N LEU A 13 0.44 -4.37 11.98
CA LEU A 13 0.25 -2.93 12.03
C LEU A 13 0.21 -2.29 10.65
N TYR A 14 1.14 -2.66 9.75
CA TYR A 14 1.10 -2.21 8.35
C TYR A 14 -0.20 -2.65 7.67
N GLY A 15 -0.62 -3.89 7.89
CA GLY A 15 -1.86 -4.42 7.34
C GLY A 15 -3.09 -3.63 7.80
N ILE A 16 -3.24 -3.41 9.09
CA ILE A 16 -4.38 -2.67 9.67
C ILE A 16 -4.39 -1.21 9.19
N VAL A 17 -3.25 -0.53 9.28
CA VAL A 17 -3.16 0.90 8.92
C VAL A 17 -3.37 1.09 7.42
N GLY A 18 -2.70 0.29 6.57
CA GLY A 18 -2.86 0.37 5.12
C GLY A 18 -4.29 0.07 4.67
N TRP A 19 -4.88 -0.98 5.23
CA TRP A 19 -6.28 -1.34 4.97
C TRP A 19 -7.26 -0.22 5.41
N GLY A 20 -7.03 0.37 6.58
CA GLY A 20 -7.82 1.52 7.06
C GLY A 20 -7.69 2.75 6.18
N ILE A 21 -6.48 3.07 5.71
CA ILE A 21 -6.23 4.18 4.77
C ILE A 21 -6.99 3.95 3.45
N GLU A 22 -7.03 2.72 2.95
CA GLU A 22 -7.75 2.40 1.72
C GLU A 22 -9.27 2.57 1.89
N VAL A 23 -9.84 2.10 2.99
CA VAL A 23 -11.27 2.32 3.29
C VAL A 23 -11.58 3.82 3.37
N PHE A 24 -10.70 4.61 4.01
CA PHE A 24 -10.84 6.08 4.05
C PHE A 24 -10.73 6.69 2.65
N TRP A 25 -9.77 6.26 1.83
CA TRP A 25 -9.56 6.73 0.47
C TRP A 25 -10.77 6.47 -0.43
N THR A 26 -11.33 5.27 -0.37
CA THR A 26 -12.55 4.91 -1.13
C THR A 26 -13.77 5.70 -0.65
N GLY A 27 -13.87 5.97 0.65
CA GLY A 27 -14.89 6.86 1.21
C GLY A 27 -14.77 8.30 0.72
N LEU A 28 -13.56 8.84 0.57
CA LEU A 28 -13.33 10.14 -0.06
C LEU A 28 -13.73 10.14 -1.54
N GLY A 29 -13.45 9.05 -2.25
CA GLY A 29 -13.91 8.86 -3.63
C GLY A 29 -15.43 8.94 -3.74
N SER A 30 -16.17 8.32 -2.79
CA SER A 30 -17.63 8.44 -2.71
C SER A 30 -18.07 9.89 -2.51
N LEU A 31 -17.40 10.66 -1.65
CA LEU A 31 -17.68 12.07 -1.45
C LEU A 31 -17.50 12.87 -2.74
N ILE A 32 -16.41 12.65 -3.46
CA ILE A 32 -16.11 13.37 -4.72
C ILE A 32 -17.16 13.04 -5.78
N SER A 33 -17.69 11.82 -5.79
CA SER A 33 -18.77 11.41 -6.71
C SER A 33 -20.17 11.88 -6.27
N GLY A 34 -20.28 12.61 -5.15
CA GLY A 34 -21.54 13.16 -4.64
C GLY A 34 -22.36 12.19 -3.76
N ASP A 35 -21.80 11.04 -3.40
CA ASP A 35 -22.44 10.14 -2.44
C ASP A 35 -22.13 10.56 -1.00
N LEU A 36 -23.08 11.25 -0.38
CA LEU A 36 -22.96 11.75 1.00
C LEU A 36 -23.01 10.64 2.06
N LYS A 37 -23.24 9.39 1.69
CA LYS A 37 -23.12 8.26 2.62
C LYS A 37 -21.68 7.94 2.97
N LEU A 38 -20.72 8.46 2.16
CA LEU A 38 -19.29 8.30 2.35
C LEU A 38 -18.89 6.80 2.47
N GLY A 39 -19.53 5.94 1.68
CA GLY A 39 -19.25 4.51 1.68
C GLY A 39 -17.79 4.24 1.33
N GLY A 40 -17.01 3.76 2.32
CA GLY A 40 -15.65 3.29 2.11
C GLY A 40 -15.64 1.76 2.09
N TYR A 41 -14.82 1.17 1.20
CA TYR A 41 -14.71 -0.28 1.06
C TYR A 41 -13.28 -0.69 0.71
N SER A 42 -12.96 -1.92 1.06
CA SER A 42 -11.76 -2.63 0.67
C SER A 42 -12.03 -4.14 0.76
N ASN A 43 -11.14 -4.96 0.26
CA ASN A 43 -11.21 -6.40 0.44
C ASN A 43 -10.14 -6.89 1.43
N LEU A 44 -10.34 -8.07 1.99
CA LEU A 44 -9.43 -8.59 3.02
C LEU A 44 -8.02 -8.92 2.47
N TRP A 45 -7.88 -9.18 1.17
CA TRP A 45 -6.58 -9.39 0.54
C TRP A 45 -5.65 -8.19 0.73
N MET A 46 -6.21 -6.98 0.73
CA MET A 46 -5.43 -5.75 0.92
C MET A 46 -4.79 -5.68 2.30
N PHE A 47 -5.44 -6.21 3.34
CA PHE A 47 -4.81 -6.34 4.66
C PHE A 47 -3.50 -7.15 4.58
N PHE A 48 -3.52 -8.29 3.92
CA PHE A 48 -2.33 -9.14 3.77
C PHE A 48 -1.26 -8.48 2.88
N ILE A 49 -1.68 -7.83 1.81
CA ILE A 49 -0.78 -7.14 0.88
C ILE A 49 -0.10 -5.96 1.58
N TYR A 50 -0.85 -5.11 2.28
CA TYR A 50 -0.28 -4.00 3.05
C TYR A 50 0.61 -4.48 4.20
N GLY A 51 0.30 -5.61 4.83
CA GLY A 51 1.16 -6.23 5.82
C GLY A 51 2.56 -6.54 5.28
N CYS A 52 2.66 -6.92 4.00
CA CYS A 52 3.93 -7.18 3.34
C CYS A 52 4.84 -5.94 3.25
N ALA A 53 4.36 -4.74 3.59
CA ALA A 53 5.19 -3.54 3.68
C ALA A 53 6.36 -3.70 4.65
N VAL A 54 6.27 -4.58 5.64
CA VAL A 54 7.40 -4.91 6.53
C VAL A 54 8.64 -5.38 5.77
N PHE A 55 8.47 -6.03 4.62
CA PHE A 55 9.57 -6.48 3.77
C PHE A 55 10.19 -5.36 2.92
N LEU A 56 9.59 -4.16 2.92
CA LEU A 56 10.09 -2.99 2.24
C LEU A 56 11.00 -2.12 3.11
N GLU A 57 11.03 -2.37 4.43
CA GLU A 57 11.87 -1.62 5.36
C GLU A 57 13.36 -1.59 4.95
N PRO A 58 13.98 -2.69 4.47
CA PRO A 58 15.35 -2.66 3.98
C PRO A 58 15.58 -1.74 2.76
N ILE A 59 14.55 -1.53 1.93
CA ILE A 59 14.62 -0.58 0.81
C ILE A 59 14.72 0.83 1.36
N HIS A 60 13.93 1.16 2.40
CA HIS A 60 14.00 2.45 3.08
C HIS A 60 15.42 2.71 3.62
N ASP A 61 16.05 1.73 4.24
CA ASP A 61 17.41 1.85 4.78
C ASP A 61 18.46 2.21 3.71
N ILE A 62 18.22 1.79 2.48
CA ILE A 62 19.09 2.11 1.35
C ILE A 62 18.86 3.55 0.84
N ILE A 63 17.57 3.94 0.72
CA ILE A 63 17.20 5.20 0.04
C ILE A 63 16.96 6.38 0.98
N HIS A 64 16.93 6.19 2.32
CA HIS A 64 16.55 7.24 3.29
C HIS A 64 17.37 8.53 3.19
N LYS A 65 18.61 8.47 2.68
CA LYS A 65 19.49 9.63 2.47
C LYS A 65 19.17 10.41 1.19
N TRP A 66 18.32 9.86 0.32
CA TRP A 66 17.98 10.51 -0.93
C TRP A 66 16.97 11.63 -0.67
N ASN A 67 16.83 12.55 -1.64
CA ASN A 67 15.81 13.60 -1.51
C ASN A 67 14.41 12.99 -1.53
N TRP A 68 13.45 13.66 -0.88
CA TRP A 68 12.10 13.17 -0.69
C TRP A 68 11.37 12.86 -2.00
N PHE A 69 11.67 13.64 -3.06
CA PHE A 69 11.02 13.46 -4.37
C PHE A 69 11.49 12.16 -5.04
N ALA A 70 12.80 11.90 -5.03
CA ALA A 70 13.34 10.65 -5.56
C ALA A 70 12.81 9.43 -4.79
N ARG A 71 12.71 9.52 -3.46
CA ARG A 71 12.12 8.46 -2.63
C ARG A 71 10.65 8.22 -2.98
N GLY A 72 9.86 9.30 -3.11
CA GLY A 72 8.45 9.18 -3.51
C GLY A 72 8.27 8.49 -4.86
N ILE A 73 9.12 8.78 -5.85
CA ILE A 73 9.10 8.09 -7.15
C ILE A 73 9.43 6.60 -6.99
N ILE A 74 10.45 6.27 -6.21
CA ILE A 74 10.81 4.86 -5.97
C ILE A 74 9.65 4.12 -5.32
N TRP A 75 9.03 4.68 -4.29
CA TRP A 75 7.90 4.06 -3.62
C TRP A 75 6.70 3.88 -4.55
N MET A 76 6.39 4.86 -5.37
CA MET A 76 5.33 4.76 -6.38
C MET A 76 5.57 3.56 -7.31
N VAL A 77 6.79 3.39 -7.82
CA VAL A 77 7.15 2.27 -8.69
C VAL A 77 7.11 0.94 -7.94
N VAL A 78 7.60 0.90 -6.71
CA VAL A 78 7.55 -0.31 -5.86
C VAL A 78 6.10 -0.72 -5.58
N ILE A 79 5.22 0.22 -5.25
CA ILE A 79 3.80 -0.05 -5.00
C ILE A 79 3.12 -0.60 -6.25
N TRP A 80 3.34 0.00 -7.42
CA TRP A 80 2.84 -0.55 -8.69
C TRP A 80 3.35 -1.97 -8.94
N GLY A 81 4.61 -2.25 -8.64
CA GLY A 81 5.18 -3.60 -8.75
C GLY A 81 4.47 -4.59 -7.83
N ILE A 82 4.15 -4.19 -6.60
CA ILE A 82 3.43 -5.02 -5.64
C ILE A 82 1.99 -5.24 -6.10
N GLU A 83 1.27 -4.21 -6.53
CA GLU A 83 -0.09 -4.33 -7.05
C GLU A 83 -0.13 -5.27 -8.25
N TYR A 84 0.73 -5.05 -9.22
CA TYR A 84 0.77 -5.88 -10.42
C TYR A 84 1.08 -7.33 -10.10
N THR A 85 2.09 -7.59 -9.28
CA THR A 85 2.51 -8.94 -8.90
C THR A 85 1.45 -9.65 -8.07
N SER A 86 0.94 -9.00 -7.03
CA SER A 86 -0.08 -9.60 -6.16
C SER A 86 -1.39 -9.86 -6.89
N GLY A 87 -1.84 -8.92 -7.73
CA GLY A 87 -3.04 -9.11 -8.56
C GLY A 87 -2.87 -10.25 -9.56
N THR A 88 -1.71 -10.35 -10.22
CA THR A 88 -1.39 -11.47 -11.12
C THR A 88 -1.38 -12.80 -10.37
N LEU A 89 -0.75 -12.87 -9.20
CA LEU A 89 -0.70 -14.11 -8.40
C LEU A 89 -2.09 -14.55 -7.93
N LEU A 90 -2.91 -13.62 -7.45
CA LEU A 90 -4.28 -13.92 -7.05
C LEU A 90 -5.13 -14.44 -8.22
N TYR A 91 -4.94 -13.88 -9.40
CA TYR A 91 -5.61 -14.37 -10.59
C TYR A 91 -5.13 -15.77 -10.99
N LEU A 92 -3.82 -16.01 -11.02
CA LEU A 92 -3.25 -17.29 -11.45
C LEU A 92 -3.60 -18.44 -10.49
N PHE A 93 -3.57 -18.18 -9.17
CA PHE A 93 -3.79 -19.24 -8.18
C PHE A 93 -5.25 -19.42 -7.78
N LEU A 94 -6.05 -18.35 -7.80
CA LEU A 94 -7.41 -18.37 -7.29
C LEU A 94 -8.47 -18.04 -8.35
N GLY A 95 -8.05 -17.56 -9.53
CA GLY A 95 -8.97 -17.14 -10.59
C GLY A 95 -9.77 -15.88 -10.25
N VAL A 96 -9.30 -15.06 -9.28
CA VAL A 96 -10.01 -13.87 -8.82
C VAL A 96 -9.25 -12.58 -9.12
N HIS A 97 -9.99 -11.53 -9.43
CA HIS A 97 -9.49 -10.16 -9.52
C HIS A 97 -10.08 -9.36 -8.34
N PRO A 98 -9.34 -9.21 -7.22
CA PRO A 98 -9.86 -8.49 -6.05
C PRO A 98 -10.08 -7.00 -6.31
N TRP A 99 -9.39 -6.45 -7.30
CA TRP A 99 -9.60 -5.12 -7.88
C TRP A 99 -9.41 -5.19 -9.39
N LEU A 100 -9.98 -4.22 -10.07
CA LEU A 100 -9.81 -4.05 -11.51
C LEU A 100 -9.88 -2.55 -11.84
N TYR A 101 -8.82 -2.01 -12.40
CA TYR A 101 -8.79 -0.63 -12.85
C TYR A 101 -9.25 -0.51 -14.30
N ASP A 102 -10.09 0.49 -14.54
CA ASP A 102 -10.59 0.84 -15.86
C ASP A 102 -9.96 2.13 -16.37
N GLY A 103 -10.06 2.35 -17.69
CA GLY A 103 -9.69 3.59 -18.34
C GLY A 103 -8.34 3.56 -19.05
N PRO A 104 -7.98 4.67 -19.73
CA PRO A 104 -6.84 4.71 -20.66
C PRO A 104 -5.47 4.65 -19.96
N LEU A 105 -5.42 4.87 -18.67
CA LEU A 105 -4.20 4.82 -17.86
C LEU A 105 -4.06 3.51 -17.08
N ALA A 106 -5.01 2.58 -17.22
CA ALA A 106 -4.92 1.26 -16.60
C ALA A 106 -3.99 0.36 -17.42
N VAL A 107 -3.19 -0.44 -16.74
CA VAL A 107 -2.29 -1.45 -17.33
C VAL A 107 -2.76 -2.82 -16.85
N ASP A 108 -3.24 -3.63 -17.77
CA ASP A 108 -3.80 -4.97 -17.55
C ASP A 108 -4.91 -5.03 -16.47
N GLY A 109 -5.52 -3.87 -16.14
CA GLY A 109 -6.49 -3.75 -15.05
C GLY A 109 -5.89 -3.89 -13.64
N LEU A 110 -4.60 -4.15 -13.51
CA LEU A 110 -3.91 -4.44 -12.25
C LEU A 110 -3.32 -3.19 -11.59
N ILE A 111 -2.88 -2.23 -12.40
CA ILE A 111 -2.39 -0.93 -11.94
C ILE A 111 -3.00 0.20 -12.77
N THR A 112 -2.99 1.41 -12.23
CA THR A 112 -3.34 2.60 -13.01
C THR A 112 -2.37 3.73 -12.76
N LEU A 113 -1.90 4.36 -13.83
CA LEU A 113 -1.01 5.52 -13.74
C LEU A 113 -1.72 6.76 -13.16
N ALA A 114 -3.06 6.76 -13.18
CA ALA A 114 -3.85 7.82 -12.54
C ALA A 114 -3.58 7.94 -11.03
N PHE A 115 -3.17 6.86 -10.37
CA PHE A 115 -2.86 6.85 -8.94
C PHE A 115 -1.40 7.18 -8.62
N ALA A 116 -0.62 7.62 -9.60
CA ALA A 116 0.77 8.02 -9.36
C ALA A 116 0.94 9.00 -8.18
N PRO A 117 0.16 10.11 -8.08
CA PRO A 117 0.27 11.01 -6.93
C PRO A 117 -0.10 10.34 -5.59
N ALA A 118 -1.12 9.47 -5.59
CA ALA A 118 -1.57 8.76 -4.40
C ALA A 118 -0.48 7.79 -3.92
N TRP A 119 0.11 7.01 -4.81
CA TRP A 119 1.17 6.07 -4.46
C TRP A 119 2.48 6.74 -4.06
N PHE A 120 2.78 7.90 -4.67
CA PHE A 120 3.89 8.75 -4.23
C PHE A 120 3.72 9.17 -2.76
N ILE A 121 2.55 9.66 -2.39
CA ILE A 121 2.22 10.08 -1.02
C ILE A 121 2.18 8.87 -0.08
N ALA A 122 1.57 7.77 -0.49
CA ALA A 122 1.47 6.56 0.31
C ALA A 122 2.86 6.01 0.67
N GLY A 123 3.82 6.06 -0.26
CA GLY A 123 5.19 5.65 0.01
C GLY A 123 5.89 6.53 1.05
N LEU A 124 5.69 7.84 1.02
CA LEU A 124 6.23 8.74 2.03
C LEU A 124 5.55 8.56 3.40
N LEU A 125 4.25 8.21 3.42
CA LEU A 125 3.54 7.85 4.65
C LEU A 125 4.05 6.52 5.23
N PHE A 126 4.37 5.54 4.38
CA PHE A 126 5.03 4.32 4.81
C PHE A 126 6.35 4.62 5.55
N GLU A 127 7.22 5.47 5.00
CA GLU A 127 8.45 5.88 5.67
C GLU A 127 8.17 6.51 7.03
N ARG A 128 7.14 7.35 7.11
CA ARG A 128 6.76 7.98 8.37
C ARG A 128 6.30 6.96 9.39
N MET A 129 5.51 5.98 8.97
CA MET A 129 5.08 4.89 9.83
C MET A 129 6.26 4.04 10.30
N HIS A 130 7.19 3.69 9.40
CA HIS A 130 8.42 2.97 9.75
C HIS A 130 9.20 3.70 10.84
N HIS A 131 9.44 4.99 10.69
CA HIS A 131 10.11 5.80 11.72
C HIS A 131 9.37 5.82 13.07
N VAL A 132 8.05 5.87 13.06
CA VAL A 132 7.24 5.80 14.28
C VAL A 132 7.40 4.44 14.96
N LEU A 133 7.34 3.35 14.20
CA LEU A 133 7.52 2.01 14.73
C LEU A 133 8.90 1.83 15.38
N ASP A 134 9.95 2.38 14.76
CA ASP A 134 11.30 2.35 15.31
C ASP A 134 11.43 3.20 16.58
N ALA A 135 10.89 4.42 16.57
CA ALA A 135 10.95 5.35 17.69
C ALA A 135 10.28 4.80 18.97
N TYR A 136 9.17 4.11 18.80
CA TYR A 136 8.44 3.49 19.91
C TYR A 136 8.92 2.08 20.23
N ARG A 137 9.97 1.61 19.58
CA ARG A 137 10.46 0.23 19.73
C ARG A 137 9.33 -0.80 19.64
N ILE A 138 8.37 -0.53 18.76
CA ILE A 138 7.38 -1.51 18.36
C ILE A 138 8.11 -2.49 17.45
N ALA A 139 9.01 -3.05 18.15
CA ALA A 139 9.94 -3.97 17.67
C ALA A 139 10.04 -5.10 18.67
#